data_b2664b8888405dc5fc3168f71993efd2
#
_entry.id   b2664b8888405dc5fc3168f71993efd2
#
_cell.length_a   1.000
_cell.length_b   1.000
_cell.length_c   1.000
_cell.angle_alpha   90.00
_cell.angle_beta   90.00
_cell.angle_gamma   90.00
#
_symmetry.space_group_name_H-M   'P 1'
#
loop_
_entity.id
_entity.type
_entity.pdbx_description
1 polymer ?
#
loop_
_entity_poly.entity_id
_entity_poly.type
_entity_poly.pdbx_seq_one_letter_code
_entity_poly.pdbx_strand_id
1 'polypeptide(L)'
;MNLTKILTLSVLVTVAAVSCNRQDGAPLYKDASAPVEKRVEDLLSRMTLEEKVGQMNQFVGIDHIRAAEAHLTEEDLRTNTAQAYYPGFPADSVEKWTKEGLIGSFLHVLTIEEANYLQGLAMQSRLQIPIMFGIDAIHGNCNCPDNTAYPTSIGLASSFNTEMAYKIARQTAAEMRAMNMHWTFNPNVEVARDARWGRCGETFGEDPYLVAMMGAESVKGYQGDMNSDDV
;
A
#
# COMPACT_ATOMS: atom_id res chain seq x y z
N MET A 1 -42.66 -42.48 33.31
CA MET A 1 -41.79 -41.41 32.74
C MET A 1 -42.74 -40.50 31.97
N ASN A 2 -42.97 -39.27 32.43
CA ASN A 2 -44.05 -38.42 31.92
C ASN A 2 -43.74 -37.89 30.51
N LEU A 3 -44.72 -37.96 29.62
CA LEU A 3 -44.66 -37.49 28.23
C LEU A 3 -44.13 -36.05 28.11
N THR A 4 -44.41 -35.19 29.11
CA THR A 4 -43.97 -33.80 29.21
C THR A 4 -42.44 -33.65 29.38
N LYS A 5 -41.78 -34.63 30.01
CA LYS A 5 -40.31 -34.63 30.17
C LYS A 5 -39.59 -35.06 28.91
N ILE A 6 -40.24 -35.87 28.08
CA ILE A 6 -39.67 -36.33 26.79
C ILE A 6 -39.77 -35.18 25.77
N LEU A 7 -40.89 -34.40 25.76
CA LEU A 7 -41.04 -33.26 24.87
C LEU A 7 -40.05 -32.14 25.20
N THR A 8 -39.80 -31.84 26.50
CA THR A 8 -38.84 -30.79 26.90
C THR A 8 -37.40 -31.19 26.57
N LEU A 9 -37.04 -32.44 26.65
CA LEU A 9 -35.71 -32.93 26.30
C LEU A 9 -35.47 -32.89 24.78
N SER A 10 -36.50 -33.21 23.98
CA SER A 10 -36.42 -33.14 22.51
C SER A 10 -36.31 -31.73 21.99
N VAL A 11 -36.98 -30.74 22.63
CA VAL A 11 -36.86 -29.31 22.25
C VAL A 11 -35.50 -28.72 22.63
N LEU A 12 -34.90 -29.14 23.77
CA LEU A 12 -33.56 -28.67 24.17
C LEU A 12 -32.47 -29.24 23.25
N VAL A 13 -32.61 -30.48 22.78
CA VAL A 13 -31.61 -31.09 21.85
C VAL A 13 -31.71 -30.46 20.46
N THR A 14 -32.92 -30.08 20.00
CA THR A 14 -33.10 -29.42 18.71
C THR A 14 -32.54 -27.97 18.71
N VAL A 15 -32.64 -27.22 19.82
CA VAL A 15 -32.08 -25.87 19.94
C VAL A 15 -30.53 -25.93 20.01
N ALA A 16 -29.95 -26.95 20.63
CA ALA A 16 -28.50 -27.14 20.67
C ALA A 16 -27.92 -27.57 19.30
N ALA A 17 -28.68 -28.27 18.46
CA ALA A 17 -28.22 -28.66 17.14
C ALA A 17 -28.31 -27.60 16.07
N VAL A 18 -29.10 -26.54 16.28
CA VAL A 18 -29.18 -25.38 15.34
C VAL A 18 -28.03 -24.36 15.53
N SER A 19 -27.30 -24.47 16.64
CA SER A 19 -26.18 -23.56 16.93
C SER A 19 -24.83 -23.95 16.33
N CYS A 20 -24.73 -25.08 15.61
CA CYS A 20 -23.47 -25.58 15.03
C CYS A 20 -23.47 -25.69 13.51
N ASN A 21 -24.41 -25.03 12.82
CA ASN A 21 -24.34 -24.96 11.35
C ASN A 21 -23.92 -23.54 10.94
N ARG A 22 -22.70 -23.10 11.36
CA ARG A 22 -21.98 -22.12 10.57
C ARG A 22 -21.58 -22.85 9.29
N GLN A 23 -22.35 -22.62 8.24
CA GLN A 23 -21.88 -22.86 6.89
C GLN A 23 -20.47 -22.27 6.80
N ASP A 24 -19.53 -23.03 6.21
CA ASP A 24 -18.22 -22.56 5.79
C ASP A 24 -18.41 -21.50 4.69
N GLY A 25 -18.99 -20.37 5.04
CA GLY A 25 -19.04 -19.15 4.23
C GLY A 25 -17.64 -18.54 4.16
N ALA A 26 -17.32 -17.88 3.06
CA ALA A 26 -16.08 -17.13 2.93
C ALA A 26 -15.87 -16.24 4.17
N PRO A 27 -14.62 -16.06 4.64
CA PRO A 27 -14.33 -15.23 5.81
C PRO A 27 -14.90 -13.83 5.64
N LEU A 28 -15.42 -13.22 6.71
CA LEU A 28 -16.07 -11.90 6.66
C LEU A 28 -15.15 -10.82 6.07
N TYR A 29 -13.85 -10.89 6.34
CA TYR A 29 -12.91 -9.89 5.80
C TYR A 29 -12.82 -9.90 4.26
N LYS A 30 -13.25 -10.99 3.59
CA LYS A 30 -13.32 -11.09 2.13
C LYS A 30 -14.64 -10.58 1.54
N ASP A 31 -15.64 -10.31 2.37
CA ASP A 31 -16.91 -9.76 1.91
C ASP A 31 -16.80 -8.24 1.75
N ALA A 32 -16.68 -7.77 0.50
CA ALA A 32 -16.57 -6.35 0.19
C ALA A 32 -17.81 -5.52 0.60
N SER A 33 -18.98 -6.15 0.76
CA SER A 33 -20.23 -5.48 1.17
C SER A 33 -20.33 -5.27 2.68
N ALA A 34 -19.50 -5.96 3.48
CA ALA A 34 -19.50 -5.82 4.92
C ALA A 34 -18.78 -4.54 5.37
N PRO A 35 -19.20 -3.92 6.50
CA PRO A 35 -18.53 -2.73 7.04
C PRO A 35 -17.03 -2.95 7.27
N VAL A 36 -16.21 -1.97 6.90
CA VAL A 36 -14.74 -2.05 6.95
C VAL A 36 -14.25 -2.45 8.34
N GLU A 37 -14.79 -1.85 9.40
CA GLU A 37 -14.40 -2.14 10.78
C GLU A 37 -14.60 -3.62 11.13
N LYS A 38 -15.72 -4.21 10.68
CA LYS A 38 -16.01 -5.63 10.92
C LYS A 38 -15.09 -6.56 10.14
N ARG A 39 -14.74 -6.16 8.93
CA ARG A 39 -13.76 -6.88 8.11
C ARG A 39 -12.37 -6.85 8.75
N VAL A 40 -11.95 -5.69 9.24
CA VAL A 40 -10.68 -5.52 9.96
C VAL A 40 -10.64 -6.35 11.24
N GLU A 41 -11.69 -6.29 12.09
CA GLU A 41 -11.80 -7.12 13.30
C GLU A 41 -11.67 -8.61 12.99
N ASP A 42 -12.39 -9.10 11.97
CA ASP A 42 -12.37 -10.51 11.56
C ASP A 42 -10.96 -10.91 11.06
N LEU A 43 -10.34 -10.09 10.19
CA LEU A 43 -8.99 -10.35 9.68
C LEU A 43 -7.97 -10.41 10.82
N LEU A 44 -7.93 -9.38 11.67
CA LEU A 44 -6.99 -9.32 12.81
C LEU A 44 -7.14 -10.47 13.79
N SER A 45 -8.38 -10.97 13.99
CA SER A 45 -8.63 -12.13 14.84
C SER A 45 -8.05 -13.44 14.31
N ARG A 46 -7.83 -13.51 12.98
CA ARG A 46 -7.28 -14.68 12.29
C ARG A 46 -5.77 -14.66 12.12
N MET A 47 -5.17 -13.47 12.19
CA MET A 47 -3.73 -13.26 11.98
C MET A 47 -2.90 -13.72 13.16
N THR A 48 -1.79 -14.42 12.86
CA THR A 48 -0.72 -14.65 13.84
C THR A 48 0.03 -13.36 14.13
N LEU A 49 0.88 -13.37 15.17
CA LEU A 49 1.72 -12.21 15.47
C LEU A 49 2.69 -11.91 14.32
N GLU A 50 3.28 -12.94 13.75
CA GLU A 50 4.22 -12.85 12.62
C GLU A 50 3.53 -12.22 11.40
N GLU A 51 2.31 -12.63 11.08
CA GLU A 51 1.54 -12.05 9.97
C GLU A 51 1.18 -10.59 10.23
N LYS A 52 0.85 -10.22 11.48
CA LYS A 52 0.60 -8.81 11.85
C LYS A 52 1.84 -7.95 11.68
N VAL A 53 2.99 -8.43 12.16
CA VAL A 53 4.28 -7.73 11.98
C VAL A 53 4.65 -7.67 10.50
N GLY A 54 4.42 -8.76 9.76
CA GLY A 54 4.66 -8.83 8.32
C GLY A 54 3.90 -7.77 7.53
N GLN A 55 2.65 -7.48 7.90
CA GLN A 55 1.87 -6.41 7.23
C GLN A 55 2.46 -4.99 7.41
N MET A 56 3.35 -4.79 8.37
CA MET A 56 4.07 -3.52 8.56
C MET A 56 5.39 -3.45 7.78
N ASN A 57 5.83 -4.56 7.18
CA ASN A 57 7.05 -4.59 6.38
C ASN A 57 6.80 -3.99 5.00
N GLN A 58 7.74 -3.16 4.56
CA GLN A 58 7.82 -2.64 3.21
C GLN A 58 9.19 -2.97 2.61
N PHE A 59 9.18 -3.54 1.41
CA PHE A 59 10.38 -3.80 0.61
C PHE A 59 10.34 -2.98 -0.69
N VAL A 60 11.48 -2.86 -1.36
CA VAL A 60 11.51 -2.36 -2.74
C VAL A 60 11.09 -3.47 -3.70
N GLY A 61 10.69 -3.09 -4.91
CA GLY A 61 10.33 -4.04 -5.96
C GLY A 61 11.40 -5.12 -6.16
N ILE A 62 10.97 -6.34 -6.45
CA ILE A 62 11.87 -7.49 -6.60
C ILE A 62 12.81 -7.32 -7.79
N ASP A 63 12.34 -6.69 -8.88
CA ASP A 63 13.17 -6.43 -10.06
C ASP A 63 14.32 -5.47 -9.72
N HIS A 64 14.08 -4.51 -8.82
CA HIS A 64 15.14 -3.66 -8.28
C HIS A 64 16.18 -4.45 -7.47
N ILE A 65 15.73 -5.36 -6.60
CA ILE A 65 16.62 -6.21 -5.80
C ILE A 65 17.44 -7.11 -6.73
N ARG A 66 16.82 -7.75 -7.72
CA ARG A 66 17.50 -8.61 -8.70
C ARG A 66 18.54 -7.84 -9.52
N ALA A 67 18.21 -6.61 -9.94
CA ALA A 67 19.13 -5.75 -10.64
C ALA A 67 20.35 -5.39 -9.77
N ALA A 68 20.14 -5.09 -8.50
CA ALA A 68 21.23 -4.85 -7.55
C ALA A 68 22.10 -6.10 -7.38
N GLU A 69 21.51 -7.27 -7.17
CA GLU A 69 22.23 -8.54 -7.04
C GLU A 69 23.07 -8.89 -8.29
N ALA A 70 22.60 -8.52 -9.48
CA ALA A 70 23.30 -8.77 -10.74
C ALA A 70 24.48 -7.83 -11.00
N HIS A 71 24.49 -6.64 -10.42
CA HIS A 71 25.43 -5.57 -10.76
C HIS A 71 26.37 -5.15 -9.62
N LEU A 72 26.03 -5.47 -8.38
CA LEU A 72 26.81 -5.10 -7.21
C LEU A 72 27.75 -6.24 -6.78
N THR A 73 28.92 -5.89 -6.24
CA THR A 73 29.82 -6.86 -5.63
C THR A 73 29.26 -7.35 -4.28
N GLU A 74 29.79 -8.48 -3.77
CA GLU A 74 29.41 -8.96 -2.43
C GLU A 74 29.69 -7.92 -1.32
N GLU A 75 30.74 -7.11 -1.48
CA GLU A 75 31.07 -6.05 -0.55
C GLU A 75 30.07 -4.89 -0.63
N ASP A 76 29.68 -4.47 -1.86
CA ASP A 76 28.65 -3.47 -2.08
C ASP A 76 27.31 -3.93 -1.51
N LEU A 77 26.93 -5.18 -1.75
CA LEU A 77 25.67 -5.76 -1.22
C LEU A 77 25.63 -5.81 0.30
N ARG A 78 26.77 -5.89 0.98
CA ARG A 78 26.84 -5.87 2.45
C ARG A 78 26.86 -4.48 3.05
N THR A 79 27.31 -3.47 2.32
CA THR A 79 27.60 -2.14 2.86
C THR A 79 26.76 -1.03 2.25
N ASN A 80 26.23 -1.20 1.04
CA ASN A 80 25.55 -0.16 0.29
C ASN A 80 24.03 -0.23 0.45
N THR A 81 23.48 0.60 1.34
CA THR A 81 22.03 0.77 1.50
C THR A 81 21.47 1.89 0.63
N ALA A 82 22.30 2.68 -0.06
CA ALA A 82 21.89 3.85 -0.82
C ALA A 82 21.06 3.52 -2.07
N GLN A 83 21.11 2.28 -2.55
CA GLN A 83 20.32 1.80 -3.71
C GLN A 83 19.08 1.01 -3.28
N ALA A 84 18.59 1.23 -2.06
CA ALA A 84 17.44 0.51 -1.50
C ALA A 84 17.60 -1.03 -1.50
N TYR A 85 18.82 -1.52 -1.52
CA TYR A 85 19.16 -2.92 -1.29
C TYR A 85 19.53 -3.12 0.17
N TYR A 86 18.93 -4.11 0.80
CA TYR A 86 19.21 -4.42 2.20
C TYR A 86 19.98 -5.74 2.31
N PRO A 87 21.24 -5.71 2.76
CA PRO A 87 22.02 -6.92 2.96
C PRO A 87 21.28 -7.95 3.82
N GLY A 88 21.29 -9.20 3.38
CA GLY A 88 20.57 -10.29 4.07
C GLY A 88 19.10 -10.49 3.64
N PHE A 89 18.61 -9.68 2.72
CA PHE A 89 17.25 -9.81 2.17
C PHE A 89 17.27 -10.01 0.65
N PRO A 90 17.80 -11.13 0.15
CA PRO A 90 17.88 -11.40 -1.29
C PRO A 90 16.49 -11.61 -1.89
N ALA A 91 16.38 -11.42 -3.21
CA ALA A 91 15.11 -11.48 -3.94
C ALA A 91 14.33 -12.78 -3.66
N ASP A 92 15.00 -13.92 -3.63
CA ASP A 92 14.36 -15.23 -3.35
C ASP A 92 13.74 -15.29 -1.95
N SER A 93 14.36 -14.66 -0.95
CA SER A 93 13.82 -14.57 0.40
C SER A 93 12.60 -13.66 0.45
N VAL A 94 12.65 -12.52 -0.24
CA VAL A 94 11.53 -11.59 -0.34
C VAL A 94 10.33 -12.24 -1.05
N GLU A 95 10.56 -12.99 -2.12
CA GLU A 95 9.50 -13.79 -2.76
C GLU A 95 8.88 -14.81 -1.82
N LYS A 96 9.70 -15.54 -1.09
CA LYS A 96 9.23 -16.53 -0.11
C LYS A 96 8.35 -15.86 0.95
N TRP A 97 8.80 -14.77 1.55
CA TRP A 97 8.04 -14.04 2.57
C TRP A 97 6.74 -13.43 2.03
N THR A 98 6.73 -13.01 0.76
CA THR A 98 5.52 -12.57 0.08
C THR A 98 4.48 -13.71 0.02
N LYS A 99 4.90 -14.92 -0.39
CA LYS A 99 4.05 -16.13 -0.41
C LYS A 99 3.56 -16.52 0.98
N GLU A 100 4.35 -16.26 2.01
CA GLU A 100 4.01 -16.56 3.40
C GLU A 100 3.10 -15.48 4.03
N GLY A 101 2.84 -14.36 3.34
CA GLY A 101 2.02 -13.24 3.85
C GLY A 101 2.73 -12.36 4.87
N LEU A 102 4.06 -12.32 4.84
CA LEU A 102 4.92 -11.58 5.76
C LEU A 102 5.40 -10.23 5.21
N ILE A 103 4.81 -9.76 4.11
CA ILE A 103 5.07 -8.44 3.51
C ILE A 103 3.74 -7.78 3.20
N GLY A 104 3.55 -6.54 3.69
CA GLY A 104 2.32 -5.78 3.49
C GLY A 104 2.39 -4.82 2.31
N SER A 105 3.59 -4.35 1.96
CA SER A 105 3.75 -3.36 0.90
C SER A 105 5.09 -3.44 0.18
N PHE A 106 5.10 -2.94 -1.05
CA PHE A 106 6.32 -2.70 -1.81
C PHE A 106 6.40 -1.25 -2.26
N LEU A 107 7.61 -0.73 -2.26
CA LEU A 107 7.99 0.58 -2.80
C LEU A 107 8.61 0.37 -4.19
N HIS A 108 8.33 1.29 -5.12
CA HIS A 108 8.96 1.32 -6.45
C HIS A 108 8.82 0.00 -7.23
N VAL A 109 7.61 -0.51 -7.32
CA VAL A 109 7.24 -1.53 -8.31
C VAL A 109 6.92 -0.77 -9.61
N LEU A 110 7.80 -0.85 -10.60
CA LEU A 110 7.78 0.09 -11.72
C LEU A 110 7.03 -0.43 -12.97
N THR A 111 6.62 -1.69 -12.97
CA THR A 111 5.91 -2.32 -14.09
C THR A 111 4.64 -3.02 -13.64
N ILE A 112 3.67 -3.11 -14.54
CA ILE A 112 2.41 -3.84 -14.30
C ILE A 112 2.70 -5.35 -14.16
N GLU A 113 3.67 -5.85 -14.89
CA GLU A 113 4.08 -7.25 -14.87
C GLU A 113 4.59 -7.64 -13.48
N GLU A 114 5.48 -6.85 -12.91
CA GLU A 114 6.00 -7.06 -11.56
C GLU A 114 4.88 -6.94 -10.51
N ALA A 115 4.01 -5.92 -10.62
CA ALA A 115 2.88 -5.75 -9.71
C ALA A 115 1.96 -6.97 -9.72
N ASN A 116 1.59 -7.48 -10.89
CA ASN A 116 0.78 -8.67 -11.03
C ASN A 116 1.48 -9.93 -10.50
N TYR A 117 2.78 -10.05 -10.72
CA TYR A 117 3.58 -11.14 -10.18
C TYR A 117 3.54 -11.17 -8.65
N LEU A 118 3.82 -10.04 -8.01
CA LEU A 118 3.82 -9.91 -6.55
C LEU A 118 2.42 -10.15 -5.95
N GLN A 119 1.36 -9.63 -6.57
CA GLN A 119 -0.01 -9.95 -6.15
C GLN A 119 -0.29 -11.45 -6.26
N GLY A 120 0.16 -12.08 -7.34
CA GLY A 120 0.02 -13.53 -7.53
C GLY A 120 0.74 -14.35 -6.45
N LEU A 121 1.88 -13.87 -5.94
CA LEU A 121 2.57 -14.48 -4.80
C LEU A 121 1.78 -14.29 -3.50
N ALA A 122 1.29 -13.09 -3.21
CA ALA A 122 0.51 -12.79 -2.01
C ALA A 122 -0.78 -13.62 -1.93
N MET A 123 -1.42 -13.88 -3.07
CA MET A 123 -2.61 -14.73 -3.15
C MET A 123 -2.34 -16.21 -2.83
N GLN A 124 -1.09 -16.65 -2.73
CA GLN A 124 -0.71 -17.98 -2.28
C GLN A 124 -0.63 -18.08 -0.74
N SER A 125 -0.63 -16.95 -0.04
CA SER A 125 -0.60 -16.92 1.42
C SER A 125 -1.88 -17.42 2.05
N ARG A 126 -1.82 -17.83 3.32
CA ARG A 126 -2.95 -18.37 4.07
C ARG A 126 -4.16 -17.43 4.13
N LEU A 127 -3.90 -16.14 4.30
CA LEU A 127 -4.96 -15.12 4.42
C LEU A 127 -5.28 -14.43 3.09
N GLN A 128 -4.41 -14.54 2.10
CA GLN A 128 -4.58 -13.92 0.78
C GLN A 128 -4.82 -12.40 0.88
N ILE A 129 -4.04 -11.72 1.72
CA ILE A 129 -4.09 -10.27 1.84
C ILE A 129 -3.37 -9.67 0.64
N PRO A 130 -4.01 -8.78 -0.14
CA PRO A 130 -3.36 -8.11 -1.26
C PRO A 130 -2.21 -7.21 -0.79
N ILE A 131 -1.17 -7.10 -1.62
CA ILE A 131 -0.05 -6.18 -1.41
C ILE A 131 -0.47 -4.74 -1.74
N MET A 132 -0.02 -3.78 -0.95
CA MET A 132 -0.07 -2.37 -1.28
C MET A 132 1.21 -1.95 -2.00
N PHE A 133 1.09 -1.26 -3.13
CA PHE A 133 2.22 -0.68 -3.86
C PHE A 133 2.26 0.82 -3.65
N GLY A 134 3.43 1.32 -3.23
CA GLY A 134 3.71 2.73 -3.02
C GLY A 134 4.80 3.25 -3.93
N ILE A 135 4.74 4.55 -4.22
CA ILE A 135 5.78 5.25 -5.00
C ILE A 135 5.89 6.71 -4.56
N ASP A 136 7.05 7.30 -4.74
CA ASP A 136 7.27 8.70 -4.38
C ASP A 136 6.44 9.67 -5.23
N ALA A 137 6.41 9.49 -6.54
CA ALA A 137 5.67 10.32 -7.50
C ALA A 137 5.82 11.85 -7.27
N ILE A 138 7.05 12.30 -6.95
CA ILE A 138 7.34 13.67 -6.46
C ILE A 138 6.90 14.76 -7.46
N HIS A 139 7.03 14.50 -8.76
CA HIS A 139 6.60 15.41 -9.81
C HIS A 139 5.99 14.66 -11.01
N GLY A 140 4.96 13.86 -10.71
CA GLY A 140 4.36 12.87 -11.59
C GLY A 140 4.89 11.47 -11.30
N ASN A 141 4.26 10.45 -11.87
CA ASN A 141 4.69 9.05 -11.74
C ASN A 141 5.86 8.73 -12.70
N CYS A 142 6.80 9.66 -12.85
CA CYS A 142 7.84 9.65 -13.88
C CYS A 142 8.92 8.58 -13.69
N ASN A 143 8.94 7.88 -12.56
CA ASN A 143 9.79 6.70 -12.37
C ASN A 143 9.30 5.48 -13.17
N CYS A 144 8.02 5.48 -13.55
CA CYS A 144 7.44 4.44 -14.37
C CYS A 144 7.52 4.79 -15.86
N PRO A 145 7.82 3.83 -16.74
CA PRO A 145 7.82 4.05 -18.19
C PRO A 145 6.49 4.65 -18.67
N ASP A 146 6.57 5.53 -19.65
CA ASP A 146 5.43 6.13 -20.36
C ASP A 146 4.50 7.01 -19.50
N ASN A 147 4.85 7.31 -18.26
CA ASN A 147 4.11 8.23 -17.42
C ASN A 147 4.63 9.68 -17.54
N THR A 148 3.77 10.62 -17.17
CA THR A 148 4.04 12.05 -17.36
C THR A 148 4.97 12.59 -16.27
N ALA A 149 6.04 13.29 -16.68
CA ALA A 149 6.87 14.09 -15.79
C ALA A 149 6.35 15.54 -15.76
N TYR A 150 6.10 16.06 -14.57
CA TYR A 150 5.69 17.44 -14.34
C TYR A 150 6.86 18.29 -13.79
N PRO A 151 6.73 19.64 -13.70
CA PRO A 151 7.71 20.44 -12.98
C PRO A 151 7.91 19.93 -11.54
N THR A 152 9.13 20.07 -11.03
CA THR A 152 9.41 19.79 -9.62
C THR A 152 8.53 20.65 -8.70
N SER A 153 8.33 20.22 -7.45
CA SER A 153 7.43 20.91 -6.53
C SER A 153 7.78 22.37 -6.33
N ILE A 154 9.08 22.71 -6.23
CA ILE A 154 9.53 24.13 -6.14
C ILE A 154 9.29 24.88 -7.45
N GLY A 155 9.45 24.23 -8.59
CA GLY A 155 9.13 24.82 -9.90
C GLY A 155 7.64 25.11 -10.05
N LEU A 156 6.79 24.17 -9.63
CA LEU A 156 5.34 24.36 -9.61
C LEU A 156 4.93 25.47 -8.64
N ALA A 157 5.52 25.53 -7.44
CA ALA A 157 5.24 26.54 -6.44
C ALA A 157 5.57 27.96 -6.94
N SER A 158 6.58 28.12 -7.80
CA SER A 158 6.94 29.40 -8.42
C SER A 158 5.82 30.00 -9.28
N SER A 159 4.83 29.21 -9.68
CA SER A 159 3.64 29.68 -10.38
C SER A 159 2.60 30.31 -9.47
N PHE A 160 2.64 30.06 -8.15
CA PHE A 160 1.62 30.40 -7.16
C PHE A 160 0.21 29.87 -7.52
N ASN A 161 0.14 28.84 -8.37
CA ASN A 161 -1.11 28.30 -8.89
C ASN A 161 -1.49 27.00 -8.17
N THR A 162 -2.29 27.12 -7.13
CA THR A 162 -2.76 25.98 -6.32
C THR A 162 -3.71 25.05 -7.08
N GLU A 163 -4.52 25.58 -8.02
CA GLU A 163 -5.37 24.78 -8.87
C GLU A 163 -4.55 23.83 -9.77
N MET A 164 -3.38 24.28 -10.23
CA MET A 164 -2.48 23.45 -11.02
C MET A 164 -1.90 22.31 -10.16
N ALA A 165 -1.61 22.57 -8.88
CA ALA A 165 -1.17 21.50 -7.96
C ALA A 165 -2.22 20.40 -7.83
N TYR A 166 -3.50 20.76 -7.68
CA TYR A 166 -4.61 19.82 -7.69
C TYR A 166 -4.66 19.01 -8.99
N LYS A 167 -4.63 19.68 -10.16
CA LYS A 167 -4.75 19.01 -11.46
C LYS A 167 -3.61 18.04 -11.74
N ILE A 168 -2.38 18.43 -11.42
CA ILE A 168 -1.20 17.56 -11.56
C ILE A 168 -1.32 16.35 -10.65
N ALA A 169 -1.67 16.54 -9.39
CA ALA A 169 -1.84 15.44 -8.45
C ALA A 169 -2.95 14.48 -8.89
N ARG A 170 -4.08 15.00 -9.41
CA ARG A 170 -5.19 14.17 -9.92
C ARG A 170 -4.77 13.34 -11.14
N GLN A 171 -4.06 13.94 -12.09
CA GLN A 171 -3.55 13.22 -13.24
C GLN A 171 -2.52 12.15 -12.84
N THR A 172 -1.60 12.51 -11.94
CA THR A 172 -0.62 11.57 -11.38
C THR A 172 -1.31 10.37 -10.70
N ALA A 173 -2.35 10.63 -9.90
CA ALA A 173 -3.13 9.56 -9.26
C ALA A 173 -3.78 8.62 -10.27
N ALA A 174 -4.32 9.16 -11.38
CA ALA A 174 -4.90 8.34 -12.45
C ALA A 174 -3.84 7.44 -13.12
N GLU A 175 -2.65 7.98 -13.41
CA GLU A 175 -1.52 7.21 -13.95
C GLU A 175 -1.05 6.14 -12.96
N MET A 176 -0.94 6.47 -11.68
CA MET A 176 -0.59 5.52 -10.61
C MET A 176 -1.59 4.37 -10.52
N ARG A 177 -2.89 4.68 -10.54
CA ARG A 177 -3.95 3.65 -10.51
C ARG A 177 -3.89 2.72 -11.72
N ALA A 178 -3.63 3.27 -12.91
CA ALA A 178 -3.42 2.48 -14.12
C ALA A 178 -2.23 1.51 -14.02
N MET A 179 -1.22 1.85 -13.20
CA MET A 179 -0.05 1.02 -12.90
C MET A 179 -0.21 0.11 -11.66
N ASN A 180 -1.45 -0.01 -11.14
CA ASN A 180 -1.76 -0.78 -9.93
C ASN A 180 -1.08 -0.27 -8.65
N MET A 181 -0.82 1.04 -8.56
CA MET A 181 -0.27 1.68 -7.36
C MET A 181 -1.39 2.24 -6.49
N HIS A 182 -1.22 2.18 -5.18
CA HIS A 182 -2.28 2.43 -4.20
C HIS A 182 -2.03 3.66 -3.33
N TRP A 183 -0.76 4.04 -3.12
CA TRP A 183 -0.40 5.19 -2.33
C TRP A 183 0.82 5.92 -2.90
N THR A 184 0.96 7.21 -2.56
CA THR A 184 2.15 8.00 -2.83
C THR A 184 2.70 8.60 -1.54
N PHE A 185 4.03 8.85 -1.52
CA PHE A 185 4.70 9.59 -0.44
C PHE A 185 4.75 11.11 -0.72
N ASN A 186 4.17 11.56 -1.83
CA ASN A 186 4.00 12.95 -2.19
C ASN A 186 2.60 13.46 -1.72
N PRO A 187 2.44 14.76 -1.38
CA PRO A 187 3.43 15.84 -1.51
C PRO A 187 4.38 15.93 -0.32
N ASN A 188 5.62 16.38 -0.60
CA ASN A 188 6.56 16.78 0.42
C ASN A 188 6.21 18.19 0.91
N VAL A 189 5.80 18.29 2.17
CA VAL A 189 5.28 19.55 2.76
C VAL A 189 6.21 20.15 3.82
N GLU A 190 7.47 19.76 3.82
CA GLU A 190 8.50 20.37 4.62
C GLU A 190 8.74 21.82 4.16
N VAL A 191 8.95 22.71 5.11
CA VAL A 191 9.32 24.11 4.83
C VAL A 191 10.84 24.17 4.64
N ALA A 192 11.30 24.51 3.44
CA ALA A 192 12.72 24.54 3.07
C ALA A 192 13.44 25.76 3.67
N ARG A 193 13.69 25.76 4.97
CA ARG A 193 14.28 26.90 5.71
C ARG A 193 15.78 27.07 5.50
N ASP A 194 16.48 26.02 5.09
CA ASP A 194 17.92 26.01 4.91
C ASP A 194 18.27 25.45 3.54
N ALA A 195 18.87 26.29 2.70
CA ALA A 195 19.24 25.93 1.31
C ALA A 195 20.30 24.81 1.23
N ARG A 196 20.97 24.48 2.34
CA ARG A 196 21.92 23.34 2.40
C ARG A 196 21.19 21.99 2.45
N TRP A 197 19.92 21.98 2.77
CA TRP A 197 19.13 20.76 2.77
C TRP A 197 18.94 20.21 1.33
N GLY A 198 19.41 19.00 1.06
CA GLY A 198 19.50 18.43 -0.29
C GLY A 198 18.15 18.20 -0.97
N ARG A 199 17.02 18.24 -0.23
CA ARG A 199 15.67 17.97 -0.74
C ARG A 199 14.82 19.25 -0.92
N CYS A 200 15.41 20.43 -0.89
CA CYS A 200 14.67 21.69 -1.11
C CYS A 200 13.87 21.69 -2.42
N GLY A 201 14.41 21.10 -3.49
CA GLY A 201 13.75 21.01 -4.79
C GLY A 201 12.48 20.15 -4.83
N GLU A 202 12.31 19.28 -3.85
CA GLU A 202 11.14 18.37 -3.74
C GLU A 202 9.97 19.03 -3.02
N THR A 203 10.18 20.16 -2.34
CA THR A 203 9.16 20.87 -1.56
C THR A 203 8.64 22.10 -2.30
N PHE A 204 7.58 22.71 -1.77
CA PHE A 204 6.98 23.92 -2.33
C PHE A 204 7.71 25.22 -1.91
N GLY A 205 8.88 25.13 -1.24
CA GLY A 205 9.73 26.27 -0.91
C GLY A 205 9.78 26.62 0.57
N GLU A 206 10.15 27.87 0.87
CA GLU A 206 10.44 28.35 2.23
C GLU A 206 9.27 29.05 2.93
N ASP A 207 8.23 29.42 2.20
CA ASP A 207 7.04 30.07 2.76
C ASP A 207 6.03 29.05 3.27
N PRO A 208 5.74 29.03 4.61
CA PRO A 208 4.86 28.01 5.18
C PRO A 208 3.41 28.12 4.70
N TYR A 209 2.94 29.33 4.32
CA TYR A 209 1.58 29.49 3.80
C TYR A 209 1.48 28.90 2.39
N LEU A 210 2.43 29.18 1.52
CA LEU A 210 2.47 28.60 0.17
C LEU A 210 2.57 27.07 0.21
N VAL A 211 3.47 26.53 1.06
CA VAL A 211 3.61 25.09 1.28
C VAL A 211 2.27 24.47 1.72
N ALA A 212 1.57 25.12 2.67
CA ALA A 212 0.29 24.62 3.17
C ALA A 212 -0.79 24.60 2.06
N MET A 213 -0.89 25.68 1.28
CA MET A 213 -1.89 25.79 0.21
C MET A 213 -1.64 24.80 -0.93
N MET A 214 -0.39 24.73 -1.41
CA MET A 214 0.00 23.80 -2.48
C MET A 214 -0.14 22.34 -2.02
N GLY A 215 0.29 22.03 -0.80
CA GLY A 215 0.18 20.69 -0.22
C GLY A 215 -1.26 20.23 -0.05
N ALA A 216 -2.13 21.09 0.48
CA ALA A 216 -3.55 20.78 0.65
C ALA A 216 -4.25 20.47 -0.68
N GLU A 217 -4.00 21.27 -1.72
CA GLU A 217 -4.59 21.01 -3.04
C GLU A 217 -3.98 19.76 -3.71
N SER A 218 -2.70 19.49 -3.51
CA SER A 218 -2.10 18.23 -3.99
C SER A 218 -2.73 17.02 -3.33
N VAL A 219 -2.92 17.03 -2.01
CA VAL A 219 -3.60 15.93 -1.29
C VAL A 219 -5.01 15.71 -1.81
N LYS A 220 -5.80 16.77 -1.99
CA LYS A 220 -7.15 16.67 -2.60
C LYS A 220 -7.09 16.08 -4.01
N GLY A 221 -6.10 16.47 -4.80
CA GLY A 221 -5.89 15.92 -6.13
C GLY A 221 -5.60 14.42 -6.11
N TYR A 222 -4.70 13.96 -5.25
CA TYR A 222 -4.38 12.53 -5.10
C TYR A 222 -5.57 11.73 -4.59
N GLN A 223 -6.30 12.22 -3.60
CA GLN A 223 -7.43 11.52 -3.01
C GLN A 223 -8.69 11.55 -3.90
N GLY A 224 -8.84 12.57 -4.74
CA GLY A 224 -10.04 12.74 -5.55
C GLY A 224 -11.28 12.96 -4.69
N ASP A 225 -12.45 12.60 -5.22
CA ASP A 225 -13.69 12.55 -4.45
C ASP A 225 -13.76 11.21 -3.70
N MET A 226 -13.51 11.24 -2.41
CA MET A 226 -13.54 10.07 -1.51
C MET A 226 -14.90 9.36 -1.45
N ASN A 227 -15.95 9.98 -1.99
CA ASN A 227 -17.31 9.41 -2.04
C ASN A 227 -17.70 8.89 -3.43
N SER A 228 -16.80 8.98 -4.40
CA SER A 228 -17.02 8.47 -5.76
C SER A 228 -16.14 7.25 -6.05
N ASP A 229 -16.58 6.42 -7.00
CA ASP A 229 -15.80 5.29 -7.50
C ASP A 229 -14.65 5.75 -8.44
N ASP A 230 -14.36 7.05 -8.49
CA ASP A 230 -13.38 7.70 -9.38
C ASP A 230 -11.94 7.67 -8.82
N VAL A 231 -11.65 6.83 -7.84
CA VAL A 231 -10.30 6.69 -7.25
C VAL A 231 -9.64 5.40 -7.70
#